data_a4766118baffeb8e4984c7338e289361
#
_entry.id   a4766118baffeb8e4984c7338e289361
#
_cell.length_a   1.000
_cell.length_b   1.000
_cell.length_c   1.000
_cell.angle_alpha   90.00
_cell.angle_beta   90.00
_cell.angle_gamma   90.00
#
_symmetry.space_group_name_H-M   'P 1'
#
loop_
_entity.id
_entity.type
_entity.pdbx_description
1 polymer ?
#
loop_
_entity_poly.entity_id
_entity_poly.type
_entity_poly.pdbx_seq_one_letter_code
_entity_poly.pdbx_strand_id
1 'polypeptide(L)' 'MSKILIVEDEESIAELEKDYLELSGFEVEIENDGEAGLKRAMSEEFDLFILDLMLPGFYGFEI' A
#
# COMPACT_ATOMS: atom_id res chain seq x y z
N MET A 1 12.22 7.75 11.04
CA MET A 1 10.78 7.74 10.77
C MET A 1 10.46 6.57 9.86
N SER A 2 9.43 5.82 10.18
CA SER A 2 9.08 4.65 9.39
C SER A 2 8.41 5.05 8.08
N LYS A 3 8.77 4.34 7.04
CA LYS A 3 8.26 4.58 5.70
C LYS A 3 7.35 3.43 5.29
N ILE A 4 6.14 3.76 4.88
CA ILE A 4 5.10 2.78 4.54
C ILE A 4 4.69 2.94 3.10
N LEU A 5 4.59 1.82 2.37
CA LEU A 5 4.02 1.83 1.04
C LEU A 5 2.64 1.18 1.10
N ILE A 6 1.64 1.91 0.62
CA ILE A 6 0.28 1.40 0.49
C ILE A 6 0.04 1.07 -0.97
N VAL A 7 -0.26 -0.19 -1.26
CA VAL A 7 -0.62 -0.62 -2.60
C VAL A 7 -2.11 -0.91 -2.58
N GLU A 8 -2.89 0.02 -3.10
CA GLU A 8 -4.35 -0.01 -3.04
C GLU A 8 -4.90 0.50 -4.36
N ASP A 9 -5.74 -0.29 -5.03
CA ASP A 9 -6.29 0.10 -6.32
C ASP A 9 -7.46 1.10 -6.20
N GLU A 10 -8.05 1.25 -5.01
CA GLU A 10 -9.06 2.27 -4.74
C GLU A 10 -8.38 3.51 -4.18
N GLU A 11 -8.30 4.55 -5.01
CA GLU A 11 -7.54 5.75 -4.65
C GLU A 11 -8.08 6.44 -3.39
N SER A 12 -9.39 6.52 -3.25
CA SER A 12 -9.98 7.19 -2.09
C SER A 12 -9.68 6.44 -0.79
N ILE A 13 -9.64 5.12 -0.85
CA ILE A 13 -9.31 4.32 0.33
C ILE A 13 -7.83 4.48 0.66
N ALA A 14 -6.97 4.48 -0.35
CA ALA A 14 -5.54 4.66 -0.14
C ALA A 14 -5.24 6.00 0.52
N GLU A 15 -5.91 7.07 0.08
CA GLU A 15 -5.70 8.38 0.66
C GLU A 15 -6.18 8.46 2.11
N LEU A 16 -7.28 7.80 2.40
CA LEU A 16 -7.79 7.76 3.77
C LEU A 16 -6.80 7.07 4.69
N GLU A 17 -6.25 5.94 4.26
CA GLU A 17 -5.25 5.20 5.02
C GLU A 17 -3.98 6.03 5.19
N LYS A 18 -3.57 6.70 4.13
CA LYS A 18 -2.38 7.55 4.18
C LYS A 18 -2.55 8.67 5.21
N ASP A 19 -3.70 9.35 5.18
CA ASP A 19 -3.95 10.43 6.11
C ASP A 19 -3.87 9.94 7.56
N TYR A 20 -4.48 8.80 7.82
CA TYR A 20 -4.48 8.24 9.16
C TYR A 20 -3.06 7.90 9.64
N LEU A 21 -2.28 7.28 8.77
CA LEU A 21 -0.92 6.88 9.13
C LEU A 21 0.00 8.09 9.27
N GLU A 22 -0.18 9.10 8.44
CA GLU A 22 0.63 10.31 8.56
C GLU A 22 0.34 11.05 9.87
N LEU A 23 -0.89 11.00 10.33
CA LEU A 23 -1.23 11.56 11.63
C LEU A 23 -0.49 10.84 12.76
N SER A 24 -0.16 9.59 12.55
CA SER A 24 0.59 8.80 13.53
C SER A 24 2.10 8.97 13.40
N GLY A 25 2.56 9.80 12.48
CA GLY A 25 3.97 10.12 12.35
C GLY A 25 4.73 9.29 11.32
N PHE A 26 4.03 8.52 10.50
CA PHE A 26 4.67 7.73 9.46
C PHE A 26 4.82 8.50 8.16
N GLU A 27 5.84 8.16 7.39
CA GLU A 27 5.98 8.64 6.03
C GLU A 27 5.29 7.62 5.12
N VAL A 28 4.34 8.07 4.30
CA VAL A 28 3.49 7.15 3.55
C VAL A 28 3.51 7.49 2.07
N GLU A 29 3.63 6.45 1.24
CA GLU A 29 3.51 6.59 -0.20
C GLU A 29 2.44 5.62 -0.70
N ILE A 30 1.81 6.00 -1.80
CA ILE A 30 0.72 5.21 -2.37
C ILE A 30 1.08 4.77 -3.77
N GLU A 31 0.73 3.53 -4.09
CA GLU A 31 0.78 3.02 -5.44
C GLU A 31 -0.56 2.36 -5.73
N ASN A 32 -1.22 2.76 -6.82
CA ASN A 32 -2.55 2.24 -7.11
C ASN A 32 -2.53 1.02 -8.02
N ASP A 33 -1.39 0.72 -8.60
CA ASP A 33 -1.23 -0.45 -9.47
C ASP A 33 -0.41 -1.51 -8.75
N GLY A 34 -0.96 -2.74 -8.70
CA GLY A 34 -0.31 -3.82 -7.97
C GLY A 34 1.06 -4.18 -8.52
N GLU A 35 1.22 -4.16 -9.84
CA GLU A 35 2.50 -4.48 -10.44
C GLU A 35 3.55 -3.41 -10.15
N ALA A 36 3.16 -2.14 -10.28
CA ALA A 36 4.06 -1.04 -9.96
C ALA A 36 4.39 -1.03 -8.48
N GLY A 37 3.40 -1.35 -7.63
CA GLY A 37 3.61 -1.43 -6.19
C GLY A 37 4.61 -2.50 -5.84
N LEU A 38 4.50 -3.66 -6.48
CA LEU A 38 5.43 -4.75 -6.25
C LEU A 38 6.86 -4.36 -6.65
N LYS A 39 7.01 -3.69 -7.78
CA LYS A 39 8.32 -3.22 -8.23
C LYS A 39 8.92 -2.24 -7.24
N ARG A 40 8.12 -1.34 -6.71
CA ARG A 40 8.59 -0.38 -5.72
C ARG A 40 8.99 -1.09 -4.43
N ALA A 41 8.21 -2.08 -4.03
CA ALA A 41 8.52 -2.84 -2.82
C ALA A 41 9.86 -3.54 -2.93
N MET A 42 10.23 -3.99 -4.13
CA MET A 42 11.48 -4.69 -4.35
C MET A 42 12.68 -3.79 -4.56
N SER A 43 12.45 -2.56 -5.04
CA SER A 43 13.54 -1.66 -5.42
C SER A 43 13.77 -0.52 -4.45
N GLU A 44 12.85 -0.26 -3.53
CA GLU A 44 12.96 0.82 -2.56
C GLU A 44 12.87 0.26 -1.16
N GLU A 45 13.40 0.99 -0.20
CA GLU A 45 13.36 0.56 1.19
C GLU A 45 12.10 1.09 1.86
N PHE A 46 11.25 0.19 2.30
CA PHE A 46 10.07 0.50 3.09
C PHE A 46 10.09 -0.36 4.36
N ASP A 47 9.60 0.20 5.44
CA ASP A 47 9.53 -0.53 6.70
C ASP A 47 8.30 -1.43 6.77
N LEU A 48 7.26 -1.07 6.02
CA LEU A 48 6.02 -1.82 6.04
C LEU A 48 5.30 -1.65 4.70
N PHE A 49 4.62 -2.70 4.28
CA PHE A 49 3.79 -2.67 3.08
C PHE A 49 2.35 -3.00 3.46
N ILE A 50 1.43 -2.22 2.92
CA ILE A 50 0.01 -2.53 3.05
C ILE A 50 -0.49 -2.87 1.67
N LEU A 51 -0.91 -4.12 1.48
CA LEU A 51 -1.40 -4.61 0.19
C LEU A 51 -2.90 -4.84 0.30
N ASP A 52 -3.67 -4.07 -0.44
CA ASP A 52 -5.12 -4.14 -0.40
C ASP A 52 -5.64 -4.03 -1.83
N LEU A 53 -5.57 -5.14 -2.54
CA LEU A 53 -5.94 -5.20 -3.95
C LEU A 53 -7.14 -6.10 -4.16
N MET A 54 -8.08 -5.62 -4.96
CA MET A 54 -9.23 -6.41 -5.38
C MET A 54 -8.91 -7.05 -6.73
N LEU A 55 -8.43 -8.27 -6.69
CA LEU A 55 -8.09 -9.01 -7.90
C LEU A 55 -9.21 -10.00 -8.24
N PRO A 56 -9.63 -10.06 -9.49
CA PRO A 56 -10.68 -11.00 -9.89
C PRO A 56 -10.29 -12.44 -9.52
N GLY A 57 -11.20 -13.13 -8.85
CA GLY A 57 -10.96 -14.51 -8.48
C GLY A 57 -9.91 -14.72 -7.39
N PHE A 58 -9.45 -13.65 -6.78
CA PHE A 58 -8.43 -13.73 -5.75
C PHE A 58 -8.96 -13.16 -4.43
N TYR A 59 -8.87 -13.97 -3.38
CA TYR A 59 -9.29 -13.54 -2.05
C TYR A 59 -8.19 -13.92 -1.07
N GLY A 60 -7.96 -13.02 -0.10
CA GLY A 60 -6.85 -13.19 0.82
C GLY A 60 -6.85 -14.53 1.55
N PHE A 61 -8.01 -15.01 1.92
CA PHE A 61 -8.11 -16.26 2.66
C PHE A 61 -7.82 -17.51 1.82
N GLU A 62 -7.71 -17.36 0.53
CA GLU A 62 -7.39 -18.48 -0.36
C GLU A 62 -5.90 -18.71 -0.48
N ILE A 63 -5.12 -17.86 0.07
CA ILE A 63 -3.66 -17.93 0.00
C ILE A 63 -3.11 -19.01 0.93
#